data_5256cde4859f125c8446cf642d10cdd9
#
_entry.id   5256cde4859f125c8446cf642d10cdd9
#
_cell.length_a   1.000
_cell.length_b   1.000
_cell.length_c   1.000
_cell.angle_alpha   90.00
_cell.angle_beta   90.00
_cell.angle_gamma   90.00
#
_symmetry.space_group_name_H-M   'P 1'
#
loop_
_entity.id
_entity.type
_entity.pdbx_description
1 polymer ?
#
loop_
_entity_poly.entity_id
_entity_poly.type
_entity_poly.pdbx_seq_one_letter_code
_entity_poly.pdbx_strand_id
1 'polypeptide(L)'
;HIGVQDCLNLLRFAVLPEADLTLAEILRGPFLGLVDDDRYLYPLAGERDKGVSLWTRIQDSKDPDIEAAAEFLRGLLERTHLAPYEFLSSVMDQVGADGQTGWEKINARLGTPARDPVEALMSRALQHDSVDPASLQGFLAAMEAHDTEIKRDLAAPEREVRVMTVHGAKGLQAPVVVLPDTTAGPRGGS
;
A
#
# COMPACT_ATOMS: atom_id res chain seq x y z
N HIS A 1 -0.77 1.14 8.31
CA HIS A 1 0.47 1.88 8.01
C HIS A 1 0.74 1.89 6.50
N ILE A 2 1.27 2.99 5.96
CA ILE A 2 1.48 3.13 4.52
C ILE A 2 2.41 2.02 3.96
N GLY A 3 3.49 1.68 4.63
CA GLY A 3 4.39 0.60 4.19
C GLY A 3 3.71 -0.77 4.10
N VAL A 4 2.68 -1.02 4.91
CA VAL A 4 1.85 -2.23 4.80
C VAL A 4 1.01 -2.16 3.52
N GLN A 5 0.42 -0.99 3.20
CA GLN A 5 -0.33 -0.82 1.95
C GLN A 5 0.55 -0.98 0.72
N ASP A 6 1.77 -0.44 0.76
CA ASP A 6 2.75 -0.62 -0.33
C ASP A 6 3.04 -2.11 -0.57
N CYS A 7 3.27 -2.90 0.48
CA CYS A 7 3.45 -4.35 0.36
C CYS A 7 2.18 -5.06 -0.14
N LEU A 8 1.00 -4.71 0.36
CA LEU A 8 -0.28 -5.29 -0.10
C LEU A 8 -0.55 -4.95 -1.57
N ASN A 9 -0.14 -3.77 -2.03
CA ASN A 9 -0.29 -3.40 -3.43
C ASN A 9 0.54 -4.28 -4.38
N LEU A 10 1.73 -4.75 -3.96
CA LEU A 10 2.48 -5.73 -4.75
C LEU A 10 1.71 -7.04 -4.92
N LEU A 11 1.08 -7.52 -3.84
CA LEU A 11 0.22 -8.72 -3.88
C LEU A 11 -1.03 -8.49 -4.75
N ARG A 12 -1.69 -7.31 -4.61
CA ARG A 12 -2.86 -6.96 -5.44
C ARG A 12 -2.51 -6.92 -6.92
N PHE A 13 -1.37 -6.32 -7.28
CA PHE A 13 -0.89 -6.32 -8.66
C PHE A 13 -0.61 -7.73 -9.16
N ALA A 14 0.02 -8.59 -8.37
CA ALA A 14 0.28 -9.97 -8.74
C ALA A 14 -1.01 -10.76 -9.01
N VAL A 15 -2.11 -10.44 -8.28
CA VAL A 15 -3.43 -11.08 -8.48
C VAL A 15 -4.22 -10.42 -9.62
N LEU A 16 -4.14 -9.09 -9.77
CA LEU A 16 -4.88 -8.33 -10.78
C LEU A 16 -4.01 -7.22 -11.40
N PRO A 17 -3.18 -7.55 -12.40
CA PRO A 17 -2.26 -6.59 -13.02
C PRO A 17 -2.95 -5.40 -13.71
N GLU A 18 -4.20 -5.58 -14.10
CA GLU A 18 -5.02 -4.58 -14.79
C GLU A 18 -5.61 -3.50 -13.85
N ALA A 19 -5.34 -3.58 -12.54
CA ALA A 19 -5.81 -2.60 -11.56
C ALA A 19 -4.94 -1.33 -11.63
N ASP A 20 -5.30 -0.40 -12.52
CA ASP A 20 -4.55 0.82 -12.81
C ASP A 20 -4.19 1.64 -11.58
N LEU A 21 -5.12 1.80 -10.62
CA LEU A 21 -4.89 2.56 -9.40
C LEU A 21 -3.80 1.91 -8.53
N THR A 22 -3.90 0.60 -8.32
CA THR A 22 -2.89 -0.17 -7.58
C THR A 22 -1.52 -0.02 -8.22
N LEU A 23 -1.46 -0.11 -9.54
CA LEU A 23 -0.22 0.01 -10.29
C LEU A 23 0.37 1.42 -10.20
N ALA A 24 -0.45 2.47 -10.29
CA ALA A 24 -0.02 3.84 -10.09
C ALA A 24 0.57 4.08 -8.69
N GLU A 25 -0.04 3.49 -7.66
CA GLU A 25 0.48 3.54 -6.28
C GLU A 25 1.84 2.82 -6.16
N ILE A 26 2.02 1.67 -6.81
CA ILE A 26 3.29 0.93 -6.82
C ILE A 26 4.40 1.74 -7.52
N LEU A 27 4.10 2.36 -8.67
CA LEU A 27 5.07 3.20 -9.39
C LEU A 27 5.63 4.30 -8.50
N ARG A 28 4.77 4.96 -7.72
CA ARG A 28 5.13 6.04 -6.79
C ARG A 28 5.66 5.56 -5.45
N GLY A 29 5.43 4.31 -5.13
CA GLY A 29 5.76 3.68 -3.85
C GLY A 29 7.28 3.48 -3.64
N PRO A 30 7.67 2.96 -2.48
CA PRO A 30 9.09 2.82 -2.11
C PRO A 30 9.86 1.88 -3.04
N PHE A 31 9.20 0.90 -3.64
CA PHE A 31 9.87 -0.12 -4.43
C PHE A 31 10.38 0.38 -5.79
N LEU A 32 9.67 1.32 -6.42
CA LEU A 32 10.02 1.88 -7.73
C LEU A 32 10.40 3.36 -7.65
N GLY A 33 9.78 4.15 -6.77
CA GLY A 33 10.16 5.51 -6.49
C GLY A 33 9.94 6.52 -7.62
N LEU A 34 9.09 6.21 -8.61
CA LEU A 34 8.80 7.06 -9.76
C LEU A 34 7.79 8.16 -9.38
N VAL A 35 8.26 9.16 -8.63
CA VAL A 35 7.41 10.19 -7.98
C VAL A 35 7.15 11.43 -8.84
N ASP A 36 7.85 11.60 -9.95
CA ASP A 36 7.60 12.68 -10.91
C ASP A 36 6.43 12.29 -11.83
N ASP A 37 5.23 12.72 -11.45
CA ASP A 37 4.00 12.37 -12.16
C ASP A 37 3.98 12.94 -13.59
N ASP A 38 4.55 14.12 -13.81
CA ASP A 38 4.61 14.74 -15.15
C ASP A 38 5.52 13.94 -16.10
N ARG A 39 6.59 13.37 -15.56
CA ARG A 39 7.52 12.54 -16.33
C ARG A 39 7.01 11.13 -16.54
N TYR A 40 6.45 10.49 -15.53
CA TYR A 40 6.16 9.05 -15.56
C TYR A 40 4.67 8.74 -15.65
N LEU A 41 3.88 9.19 -14.69
CA LEU A 41 2.50 8.72 -14.54
C LEU A 41 1.57 9.33 -15.60
N TYR A 42 1.62 10.65 -15.82
CA TYR A 42 0.73 11.31 -16.77
C TYR A 42 0.94 10.87 -18.23
N PRO A 43 2.16 10.68 -18.73
CA PRO A 43 2.36 10.12 -20.07
C PRO A 43 1.85 8.69 -20.24
N LEU A 44 1.93 7.88 -19.17
CA LEU A 44 1.43 6.51 -19.18
C LEU A 44 -0.09 6.44 -19.01
N ALA A 45 -0.65 7.26 -18.10
CA ALA A 45 -2.07 7.25 -17.75
C ALA A 45 -2.94 8.14 -18.63
N GLY A 46 -2.33 9.09 -19.36
CA GLY A 46 -2.99 10.07 -20.23
C GLY A 46 -3.77 9.46 -21.37
N GLU A 47 -3.67 10.03 -22.57
CA GLU A 47 -4.41 9.61 -23.76
C GLU A 47 -4.25 8.12 -24.06
N ARG A 48 -5.14 7.31 -23.47
CA ARG A 48 -5.21 5.86 -23.67
C ARG A 48 -6.47 5.50 -24.43
N ASP A 49 -6.35 4.58 -25.37
CA ASP A 49 -7.51 3.97 -26.01
C ASP A 49 -8.37 3.25 -24.95
N LYS A 50 -9.68 3.24 -25.17
CA LYS A 50 -10.60 2.59 -24.27
C LYS A 50 -10.27 1.09 -24.13
N GLY A 51 -9.99 0.65 -22.90
CA GLY A 51 -9.66 -0.73 -22.58
C GLY A 51 -8.16 -1.04 -22.55
N VAL A 52 -7.27 -0.07 -22.82
CA VAL A 52 -5.83 -0.22 -22.61
C VAL A 52 -5.48 0.07 -21.17
N SER A 53 -4.90 -0.90 -20.45
CA SER A 53 -4.49 -0.76 -19.05
C SER A 53 -3.18 0.02 -18.92
N LEU A 54 -2.93 0.52 -17.71
CA LEU A 54 -1.64 1.13 -17.37
C LEU A 54 -0.51 0.10 -17.51
N TRP A 55 -0.75 -1.16 -17.17
CA TRP A 55 0.20 -2.26 -17.32
C TRP A 55 0.64 -2.44 -18.78
N THR A 56 -0.32 -2.45 -19.72
CA THR A 56 0.00 -2.51 -21.15
C THR A 56 0.90 -1.35 -21.57
N ARG A 57 0.61 -0.13 -21.13
CA ARG A 57 1.41 1.05 -21.45
C ARG A 57 2.84 0.99 -20.89
N ILE A 58 2.99 0.43 -19.68
CA ILE A 58 4.31 0.23 -19.06
C ILE A 58 5.14 -0.75 -19.88
N GLN A 59 4.55 -1.85 -20.36
CA GLN A 59 5.25 -2.85 -21.17
C GLN A 59 5.71 -2.33 -22.52
N ASP A 60 5.00 -1.37 -23.10
CA ASP A 60 5.31 -0.77 -24.40
C ASP A 60 6.23 0.45 -24.32
N SER A 61 6.54 0.93 -23.11
CA SER A 61 7.38 2.11 -22.89
C SER A 61 8.83 1.88 -23.33
N LYS A 62 9.46 2.96 -23.77
CA LYS A 62 10.89 3.02 -24.12
C LYS A 62 11.69 3.91 -23.16
N ASP A 63 11.06 4.45 -22.13
CA ASP A 63 11.76 5.14 -21.06
C ASP A 63 12.52 4.12 -20.20
N PRO A 64 13.84 4.29 -19.98
CA PRO A 64 14.65 3.32 -19.25
C PRO A 64 14.18 3.06 -17.80
N ASP A 65 13.65 4.08 -17.12
CA ASP A 65 13.16 3.95 -15.77
C ASP A 65 11.85 3.13 -15.74
N ILE A 66 11.01 3.31 -16.77
CA ILE A 66 9.78 2.53 -16.93
C ILE A 66 10.09 1.10 -17.38
N GLU A 67 11.09 0.90 -18.24
CA GLU A 67 11.55 -0.46 -18.63
C GLU A 67 12.06 -1.23 -17.39
N ALA A 68 12.83 -0.59 -16.51
CA ALA A 68 13.29 -1.20 -15.26
C ALA A 68 12.10 -1.51 -14.31
N ALA A 69 11.12 -0.62 -14.23
CA ALA A 69 9.89 -0.86 -13.49
C ALA A 69 9.10 -2.04 -14.07
N ALA A 70 9.00 -2.14 -15.40
CA ALA A 70 8.34 -3.25 -16.07
C ALA A 70 9.02 -4.60 -15.78
N GLU A 71 10.34 -4.63 -15.69
CA GLU A 71 11.10 -5.83 -15.33
C GLU A 71 10.81 -6.27 -13.89
N PHE A 72 10.85 -5.33 -12.94
CA PHE A 72 10.47 -5.60 -11.56
C PHE A 72 9.05 -6.18 -11.46
N LEU A 73 8.09 -5.54 -12.13
CA LEU A 73 6.68 -5.95 -12.12
C LEU A 73 6.46 -7.32 -12.76
N ARG A 74 7.16 -7.63 -13.87
CA ARG A 74 7.15 -8.99 -14.47
C ARG A 74 7.67 -10.02 -13.48
N GLY A 75 8.75 -9.72 -12.76
CA GLY A 75 9.27 -10.59 -11.72
C GLY A 75 8.26 -10.89 -10.60
N LEU A 76 7.34 -9.96 -10.27
CA LEU A 76 6.23 -10.24 -9.35
C LEU A 76 5.23 -11.23 -9.94
N LEU A 77 4.88 -11.09 -11.23
CA LEU A 77 3.93 -11.97 -11.91
C LEU A 77 4.47 -13.41 -12.05
N GLU A 78 5.77 -13.57 -12.22
CA GLU A 78 6.41 -14.90 -12.26
C GLU A 78 6.33 -15.64 -10.91
N ARG A 79 6.14 -14.91 -9.81
CA ARG A 79 6.10 -15.43 -8.43
C ARG A 79 4.69 -15.64 -7.87
N THR A 80 3.66 -15.50 -8.69
CA THR A 80 2.24 -15.64 -8.24
C THR A 80 1.92 -17.03 -7.70
N HIS A 81 2.75 -18.03 -7.98
CA HIS A 81 2.64 -19.39 -7.47
C HIS A 81 3.18 -19.56 -6.04
N LEU A 82 3.90 -18.57 -5.50
CA LEU A 82 4.44 -18.62 -4.16
C LEU A 82 3.36 -18.36 -3.11
N ALA A 83 3.54 -18.92 -1.92
CA ALA A 83 2.73 -18.57 -0.76
C ALA A 83 2.96 -17.10 -0.35
N PRO A 84 1.99 -16.44 0.32
CA PRO A 84 2.08 -15.03 0.67
C PRO A 84 3.36 -14.61 1.38
N TYR A 85 3.84 -15.38 2.35
CA TYR A 85 5.09 -15.08 3.04
C TYR A 85 6.30 -15.18 2.09
N GLU A 86 6.39 -16.25 1.31
CA GLU A 86 7.49 -16.44 0.37
C GLU A 86 7.51 -15.36 -0.71
N PHE A 87 6.32 -14.97 -1.20
CA PHE A 87 6.20 -13.86 -2.15
C PHE A 87 6.75 -12.56 -1.56
N LEU A 88 6.26 -12.16 -0.38
CA LEU A 88 6.72 -10.93 0.28
C LEU A 88 8.21 -10.99 0.63
N SER A 89 8.70 -12.10 1.19
CA SER A 89 10.11 -12.31 1.52
C SER A 89 10.99 -12.18 0.28
N SER A 90 10.56 -12.75 -0.85
CA SER A 90 11.29 -12.65 -2.11
C SER A 90 11.48 -11.21 -2.61
N VAL A 91 10.57 -10.30 -2.26
CA VAL A 91 10.70 -8.87 -2.60
C VAL A 91 11.51 -8.11 -1.56
N MET A 92 11.31 -8.44 -0.28
CA MET A 92 11.91 -7.70 0.83
C MET A 92 13.39 -8.00 1.00
N ASP A 93 13.81 -9.25 0.77
CA ASP A 93 15.16 -9.73 1.07
C ASP A 93 16.06 -9.79 -0.18
N GLN A 94 15.46 -9.85 -1.39
CA GLN A 94 16.22 -9.89 -2.62
C GLN A 94 16.81 -8.52 -2.96
N VAL A 95 18.09 -8.49 -3.33
CA VAL A 95 18.75 -7.30 -3.84
C VAL A 95 18.26 -7.01 -5.26
N GLY A 96 17.70 -5.84 -5.48
CA GLY A 96 17.24 -5.39 -6.79
C GLY A 96 18.39 -4.98 -7.72
N ALA A 97 18.06 -4.63 -8.96
CA ALA A 97 19.03 -4.16 -9.95
C ALA A 97 19.75 -2.85 -9.52
N ASP A 98 19.13 -2.07 -8.66
CA ASP A 98 19.68 -0.85 -8.03
C ASP A 98 20.60 -1.14 -6.82
N GLY A 99 20.83 -2.40 -6.48
CA GLY A 99 21.66 -2.83 -5.37
C GLY A 99 20.99 -2.71 -4.00
N GLN A 100 19.71 -2.40 -3.92
CA GLN A 100 18.95 -2.26 -2.67
C GLN A 100 17.97 -3.41 -2.47
N THR A 101 17.77 -3.79 -1.21
CA THR A 101 16.70 -4.69 -0.79
C THR A 101 15.37 -3.93 -0.62
N GLY A 102 14.24 -4.65 -0.62
CA GLY A 102 12.94 -4.05 -0.31
C GLY A 102 12.89 -3.37 1.06
N TRP A 103 13.58 -3.95 2.06
CA TRP A 103 13.72 -3.36 3.40
C TRP A 103 14.45 -2.03 3.37
N GLU A 104 15.54 -1.93 2.62
CA GLU A 104 16.29 -0.67 2.47
C GLU A 104 15.45 0.40 1.77
N LYS A 105 14.70 0.03 0.73
CA LYS A 105 13.80 0.94 0.02
C LYS A 105 12.66 1.47 0.91
N ILE A 106 12.03 0.60 1.70
CA ILE A 106 10.99 1.02 2.66
C ILE A 106 11.59 1.94 3.72
N ASN A 107 12.75 1.59 4.28
CA ASN A 107 13.42 2.42 5.29
C ASN A 107 13.87 3.78 4.72
N ALA A 108 14.38 3.82 3.51
CA ALA A 108 14.80 5.06 2.85
C ALA A 108 13.60 6.00 2.61
N ARG A 109 12.44 5.45 2.25
CA ARG A 109 11.24 6.24 1.92
C ARG A 109 10.41 6.64 3.14
N LEU A 110 10.24 5.74 4.10
CA LEU A 110 9.26 5.86 5.20
C LEU A 110 9.92 5.94 6.58
N GLY A 111 11.23 5.70 6.66
CA GLY A 111 11.98 5.68 7.91
C GLY A 111 11.79 4.39 8.73
N THR A 112 12.59 4.27 9.79
CA THR A 112 12.63 3.11 10.69
C THR A 112 11.26 2.71 11.28
N PRO A 113 10.33 3.65 11.61
CA PRO A 113 9.03 3.27 12.17
C PRO A 113 8.14 2.43 11.24
N ALA A 114 8.47 2.36 9.94
CA ALA A 114 7.73 1.52 9.00
C ALA A 114 8.06 0.03 9.14
N ARG A 115 9.17 -0.32 9.80
CA ARG A 115 9.66 -1.68 9.91
C ARG A 115 8.71 -2.59 10.69
N ASP A 116 8.35 -2.20 11.90
CA ASP A 116 7.49 -3.02 12.78
C ASP A 116 6.14 -3.39 12.15
N PRO A 117 5.38 -2.44 11.52
CA PRO A 117 4.15 -2.79 10.84
C PRO A 117 4.34 -3.75 9.66
N VAL A 118 5.45 -3.64 8.92
CA VAL A 118 5.74 -4.56 7.80
C VAL A 118 6.16 -5.93 8.32
N GLU A 119 6.96 -6.02 9.39
CA GLU A 119 7.27 -7.30 10.05
C GLU A 119 6.01 -7.98 10.61
N ALA A 120 5.06 -7.21 11.15
CA ALA A 120 3.75 -7.73 11.56
C ALA A 120 2.95 -8.28 10.37
N LEU A 121 2.98 -7.63 9.20
CA LEU A 121 2.38 -8.15 7.98
C LEU A 121 3.04 -9.47 7.55
N MET A 122 4.37 -9.53 7.56
CA MET A 122 5.13 -10.75 7.25
C MET A 122 4.75 -11.91 8.18
N SER A 123 4.64 -11.63 9.48
CA SER A 123 4.22 -12.62 10.48
C SER A 123 2.80 -13.14 10.21
N ARG A 124 1.88 -12.27 9.79
CA ARG A 124 0.51 -12.67 9.40
C ARG A 124 0.50 -13.51 8.11
N ALA A 125 1.34 -13.18 7.14
CA ALA A 125 1.49 -13.96 5.93
C ALA A 125 1.98 -15.38 6.27
N LEU A 126 3.00 -15.50 7.13
CA LEU A 126 3.50 -16.80 7.58
C LEU A 126 2.44 -17.63 8.32
N GLN A 127 1.60 -16.98 9.15
CA GLN A 127 0.48 -17.65 9.81
C GLN A 127 -0.58 -18.12 8.80
N HIS A 128 -0.86 -17.29 7.78
CA HIS A 128 -1.81 -17.64 6.73
C HIS A 128 -1.32 -18.83 5.89
N ASP A 129 -0.02 -18.92 5.62
CA ASP A 129 0.59 -20.00 4.86
C ASP A 129 0.45 -21.38 5.53
N SER A 130 0.15 -21.39 6.83
CA SER A 130 -0.15 -22.62 7.57
C SER A 130 -1.58 -23.15 7.31
N VAL A 131 -2.43 -22.36 6.64
CA VAL A 131 -3.80 -22.72 6.26
C VAL A 131 -3.81 -23.16 4.80
N ASP A 132 -4.35 -24.32 4.51
CA ASP A 132 -4.36 -24.91 3.17
C ASP A 132 -5.68 -24.57 2.43
N PRO A 133 -5.62 -24.12 1.15
CA PRO A 133 -4.42 -23.72 0.39
C PRO A 133 -4.05 -22.24 0.59
N ALA A 134 -2.80 -21.97 0.94
CA ALA A 134 -2.27 -20.62 1.00
C ALA A 134 -2.24 -20.02 -0.43
N SER A 135 -2.91 -18.89 -0.62
CA SER A 135 -2.91 -18.17 -1.88
C SER A 135 -2.83 -16.66 -1.67
N LEU A 136 -2.23 -15.92 -2.61
CA LEU A 136 -2.16 -14.46 -2.55
C LEU A 136 -3.54 -13.84 -2.44
N GLN A 137 -4.50 -14.32 -3.21
CA GLN A 137 -5.89 -13.84 -3.18
C GLN A 137 -6.58 -14.14 -1.84
N GLY A 138 -6.40 -15.33 -1.28
CA GLY A 138 -6.94 -15.70 0.03
C GLY A 138 -6.38 -14.83 1.15
N PHE A 139 -5.08 -14.57 1.12
CA PHE A 139 -4.43 -13.68 2.09
C PHE A 139 -4.94 -12.24 1.99
N LEU A 140 -5.06 -11.68 0.78
CA LEU A 140 -5.63 -10.34 0.58
C LEU A 140 -7.06 -10.24 1.12
N ALA A 141 -7.92 -11.24 0.85
CA ALA A 141 -9.28 -11.29 1.37
C ALA A 141 -9.31 -11.34 2.91
N ALA A 142 -8.42 -12.13 3.52
CA ALA A 142 -8.28 -12.21 4.97
C ALA A 142 -7.85 -10.87 5.59
N MET A 143 -6.90 -10.16 4.95
CA MET A 143 -6.44 -8.84 5.41
C MET A 143 -7.54 -7.78 5.32
N GLU A 144 -8.36 -7.78 4.26
CA GLU A 144 -9.48 -6.87 4.08
C GLU A 144 -10.62 -7.13 5.07
N ALA A 145 -10.92 -8.40 5.35
CA ALA A 145 -11.90 -8.78 6.36
C ALA A 145 -11.50 -8.29 7.75
N HIS A 146 -10.23 -8.46 8.13
CA HIS A 146 -9.71 -8.02 9.42
C HIS A 146 -9.75 -6.48 9.58
N ASP A 147 -9.40 -5.73 8.54
CA ASP A 147 -9.45 -4.25 8.56
C ASP A 147 -10.90 -3.74 8.72
N THR A 148 -11.87 -4.47 8.15
CA THR A 148 -13.30 -4.19 8.27
C THR A 148 -13.81 -4.50 9.69
N GLU A 149 -13.34 -5.56 10.33
CA GLU A 149 -13.72 -5.94 11.69
C GLU A 149 -13.23 -4.91 12.72
N ILE A 150 -11.96 -4.49 12.63
CA ILE A 150 -11.39 -3.43 13.47
C ILE A 150 -12.19 -2.12 13.32
N LYS A 151 -12.57 -1.74 12.11
CA LYS A 151 -13.38 -0.55 11.88
C LYS A 151 -14.78 -0.65 12.50
N ARG A 152 -15.39 -1.84 12.51
CA ARG A 152 -16.69 -2.09 13.18
C ARG A 152 -16.57 -2.02 14.69
N ASP A 153 -15.54 -2.63 15.27
CA ASP A 153 -15.28 -2.59 16.71
C ASP A 153 -14.99 -1.17 17.21
N LEU A 154 -14.26 -0.38 16.43
CA LEU A 154 -14.06 1.05 16.70
C LEU A 154 -15.35 1.87 16.60
N ALA A 155 -16.38 1.38 15.92
CA ALA A 155 -17.69 2.00 15.79
C ALA A 155 -18.67 1.53 16.88
N ALA A 156 -18.38 0.45 17.62
CA ALA A 156 -19.23 -0.04 18.71
C ALA A 156 -19.19 0.91 19.93
N PRO A 157 -20.34 1.21 20.56
CA PRO A 157 -20.39 2.10 21.70
C PRO A 157 -19.97 1.35 22.98
N GLU A 158 -18.69 1.39 23.32
CA GLU A 158 -18.23 0.97 24.63
C GLU A 158 -17.96 2.17 25.54
N ARG A 159 -17.89 1.93 26.85
CA ARG A 159 -17.71 2.91 27.93
C ARG A 159 -16.27 3.51 27.94
N GLU A 160 -15.77 3.90 26.77
CA GLU A 160 -14.42 4.40 26.62
C GLU A 160 -14.40 5.87 26.20
N VAL A 161 -13.37 6.59 26.64
CA VAL A 161 -13.11 7.95 26.18
C VAL A 161 -12.35 7.87 24.88
N ARG A 162 -12.96 8.36 23.79
CA ARG A 162 -12.33 8.40 22.48
C ARG A 162 -11.59 9.72 22.27
N VAL A 163 -10.32 9.65 21.92
CA VAL A 163 -9.52 10.80 21.52
C VAL A 163 -9.35 10.76 20.00
N MET A 164 -9.81 11.78 19.30
CA MET A 164 -9.78 11.82 17.84
C MET A 164 -9.71 13.24 17.31
N THR A 165 -9.35 13.40 16.05
CA THR A 165 -9.40 14.69 15.38
C THR A 165 -10.85 15.10 15.06
N VAL A 166 -11.12 16.40 14.89
CA VAL A 166 -12.43 16.91 14.49
C VAL A 166 -12.91 16.27 13.18
N HIS A 167 -12.00 16.03 12.24
CA HIS A 167 -12.32 15.33 10.98
C HIS A 167 -12.68 13.87 11.20
N GLY A 168 -11.98 13.20 12.11
CA GLY A 168 -12.28 11.80 12.50
C GLY A 168 -13.60 11.65 13.25
N ALA A 169 -14.08 12.71 13.91
CA ALA A 169 -15.36 12.74 14.62
C ALA A 169 -16.56 13.00 13.70
N LYS A 170 -16.37 13.34 12.43
CA LYS A 170 -17.45 13.64 11.50
C LYS A 170 -18.39 12.44 11.33
N GLY A 171 -19.67 12.64 11.67
CA GLY A 171 -20.70 11.58 11.60
C GLY A 171 -20.79 10.70 12.84
N LEU A 172 -19.95 10.91 13.87
CA LEU A 172 -20.03 10.22 15.14
C LEU A 172 -20.79 11.06 16.18
N GLN A 173 -21.47 10.38 17.11
CA GLN A 173 -22.22 11.01 18.22
C GLN A 173 -21.71 10.46 19.55
N ALA A 174 -21.62 11.34 20.55
CA ALA A 174 -21.29 10.95 21.92
C ALA A 174 -22.12 11.77 22.92
N PRO A 175 -22.49 11.17 24.08
CA PRO A 175 -23.23 11.89 25.14
C PRO A 175 -22.48 13.09 25.70
N VAL A 176 -21.14 13.04 25.72
CA VAL A 176 -20.27 14.13 26.18
C VAL A 176 -19.13 14.28 25.16
N VAL A 177 -18.94 15.51 24.68
CA VAL A 177 -17.85 15.87 23.78
C VAL A 177 -16.99 16.92 24.47
N VAL A 178 -15.70 16.66 24.62
CA VAL A 178 -14.73 17.61 25.17
C VAL A 178 -13.83 18.09 24.03
N LEU A 179 -13.80 19.38 23.79
CA LEU A 179 -12.93 20.04 22.82
C LEU A 179 -11.81 20.78 23.58
N PRO A 180 -10.67 20.13 23.83
CA PRO A 180 -9.53 20.80 24.45
C PRO A 180 -8.95 21.79 23.43
N ASP A 181 -8.65 23.00 23.89
CA ASP A 181 -8.00 24.06 23.11
C ASP A 181 -8.79 24.58 21.89
N THR A 182 -9.97 25.13 22.15
CA THR A 182 -10.72 25.91 21.15
C THR A 182 -10.43 27.43 21.25
N THR A 183 -9.42 27.83 22.04
CA THR A 183 -9.13 29.24 22.39
C THR A 183 -8.11 29.94 21.50
N ALA A 184 -7.70 29.35 20.37
CA ALA A 184 -6.92 30.08 19.38
C ALA A 184 -7.77 31.24 18.83
N GLY A 185 -7.57 32.45 19.39
CA GLY A 185 -8.24 33.67 18.93
C GLY A 185 -8.01 33.91 17.44
N PRO A 186 -8.88 34.68 16.77
CA PRO A 186 -8.72 34.97 15.35
C PRO A 186 -7.35 35.63 15.13
N ARG A 187 -6.54 35.06 14.27
CA ARG A 187 -5.30 35.69 13.81
C ARG A 187 -5.70 36.96 13.08
N GLY A 188 -5.47 38.12 13.75
CA GLY A 188 -5.70 39.42 13.18
C GLY A 188 -4.88 39.55 11.89
N GLY A 189 -5.57 39.70 10.77
CA GLY A 189 -4.96 40.13 9.53
C GLY A 189 -4.56 41.60 9.68
N SER A 190 -3.31 41.90 9.34
CA SER A 190 -2.85 43.24 8.98
C SER A 190 -2.61 43.25 7.50
#